data_d7bba1120703a34e216c8e0a082fd00b
#
_entry.id   d7bba1120703a34e216c8e0a082fd00b
#
_cell.length_a   1.000
_cell.length_b   1.000
_cell.length_c   1.000
_cell.angle_alpha   90.00
_cell.angle_beta   90.00
_cell.angle_gamma   90.00
#
_symmetry.space_group_name_H-M   'P 1'
#
loop_
_entity.id
_entity.type
_entity.pdbx_description
1 polymer ?
#
loop_
_entity_poly.entity_id
_entity_poly.type
_entity_poly.pdbx_seq_one_letter_code
_entity_poly.pdbx_strand_id
1 'polypeptide(L)'
;MVKTEQFQWSSVMAGGAEWCKAFRMKVCKLLPLFFALAFACECSAASKPHVIAFGKWTAAKWPNATGEKLLDLKVRPLFVDTRLKEYTTGNPHELTDRLFVVRRAFRINDALPAETAARWQWQRGGWLLVDRLTGRISQLNLPEFDPYYSTANWYRDYVAYCGVSDDGKKLYAMVAQVGRRKPILKKDVGEPGGDDDPDSECPPPAWERSPMRVTFVPDVDQKVVYSIRNRVVDVVNDAEEAEE
;
A
#
# COMPACT_ATOMS: atom_id res chain seq x y z
N MET A 1 -34.47 2.34 -32.21
CA MET A 1 -35.78 2.79 -31.72
C MET A 1 -35.96 2.20 -30.32
N VAL A 2 -35.50 2.88 -29.29
CA VAL A 2 -35.63 2.46 -27.89
C VAL A 2 -36.12 3.68 -27.11
N LYS A 3 -37.29 3.49 -26.48
CA LYS A 3 -38.04 4.52 -25.74
C LYS A 3 -37.34 4.86 -24.42
N THR A 4 -37.14 6.13 -24.21
CA THR A 4 -36.77 6.78 -22.95
C THR A 4 -38.03 6.95 -22.11
N GLU A 5 -38.12 6.31 -20.93
CA GLU A 5 -39.12 6.63 -19.92
C GLU A 5 -38.58 7.60 -18.91
N GLN A 6 -39.12 8.79 -18.88
CA GLN A 6 -38.91 9.82 -17.85
C GLN A 6 -39.78 9.48 -16.64
N PHE A 7 -39.16 9.36 -15.51
CA PHE A 7 -39.84 9.23 -14.22
C PHE A 7 -40.01 10.61 -13.58
N GLN A 8 -41.25 11.03 -13.48
CA GLN A 8 -41.69 12.33 -12.99
C GLN A 8 -41.96 12.24 -11.47
N TRP A 9 -41.23 12.99 -10.67
CA TRP A 9 -41.53 13.18 -9.26
C TRP A 9 -42.53 14.32 -9.09
N SER A 10 -43.77 13.99 -8.76
CA SER A 10 -44.76 14.94 -8.30
C SER A 10 -44.82 14.99 -6.78
N SER A 11 -44.65 16.18 -6.30
CA SER A 11 -44.83 16.74 -4.97
C SER A 11 -46.08 16.24 -4.26
N VAL A 12 -45.89 15.81 -2.98
CA VAL A 12 -46.98 15.87 -1.98
C VAL A 12 -46.44 16.66 -0.76
N MET A 13 -46.76 17.91 -0.77
CA MET A 13 -46.77 18.76 0.43
C MET A 13 -48.25 18.98 0.82
N ALA A 14 -48.63 18.64 2.02
CA ALA A 14 -49.54 19.37 2.86
C ALA A 14 -50.21 18.48 3.91
N GLY A 15 -50.16 18.92 5.18
CA GLY A 15 -51.13 18.52 6.17
C GLY A 15 -50.56 17.94 7.46
N GLY A 16 -50.35 18.76 8.48
CA GLY A 16 -50.10 18.23 9.82
C GLY A 16 -49.60 19.21 10.87
N ALA A 17 -49.98 20.45 10.76
CA ALA A 17 -49.90 21.34 11.89
C ALA A 17 -51.25 21.31 12.64
N GLU A 18 -51.33 20.52 13.68
CA GLU A 18 -52.31 20.69 14.80
C GLU A 18 -52.34 19.41 15.64
N TRP A 19 -51.38 19.21 16.54
CA TRP A 19 -51.53 18.33 17.72
C TRP A 19 -50.50 18.65 18.79
N CYS A 20 -50.29 19.92 19.09
CA CYS A 20 -49.45 20.37 20.21
C CYS A 20 -50.21 21.38 21.08
N LYS A 21 -51.35 21.00 21.64
CA LYS A 21 -51.97 21.75 22.75
C LYS A 21 -52.88 20.80 23.53
N ALA A 22 -52.34 20.00 24.42
CA ALA A 22 -52.99 19.47 25.60
C ALA A 22 -52.18 18.37 26.27
N PHE A 23 -50.99 18.68 26.78
CA PHE A 23 -50.42 17.90 27.90
C PHE A 23 -49.47 18.81 28.68
N ARG A 24 -50.05 19.83 29.26
CA ARG A 24 -49.36 20.67 30.26
C ARG A 24 -49.83 20.23 31.62
N MET A 25 -48.92 19.80 32.39
CA MET A 25 -48.84 19.77 33.86
C MET A 25 -48.57 18.39 34.47
N LYS A 26 -47.50 18.38 35.28
CA LYS A 26 -47.17 17.40 36.35
C LYS A 26 -46.25 16.26 36.07
N VAL A 27 -45.19 16.41 35.29
CA VAL A 27 -44.01 15.52 35.43
C VAL A 27 -42.72 16.33 35.31
N CYS A 28 -42.51 17.34 36.17
CA CYS A 28 -41.33 18.20 36.11
C CYS A 28 -40.44 18.13 37.35
N LYS A 29 -40.41 16.99 38.06
CA LYS A 29 -39.48 16.80 39.21
C LYS A 29 -38.70 15.49 39.25
N LEU A 30 -38.86 14.57 38.30
CA LEU A 30 -38.10 13.32 38.26
C LEU A 30 -37.22 13.15 37.03
N LEU A 31 -37.18 14.09 36.09
CA LEU A 31 -36.43 14.01 34.86
C LEU A 31 -34.90 14.23 34.97
N PRO A 32 -34.33 14.94 35.98
CA PRO A 32 -32.87 15.10 36.05
C PRO A 32 -32.14 13.87 36.57
N LEU A 33 -32.82 12.91 37.22
CA LEU A 33 -32.14 11.71 37.76
C LEU A 33 -31.94 10.61 36.73
N PHE A 34 -32.78 10.55 35.69
CA PHE A 34 -32.64 9.59 34.61
C PHE A 34 -31.63 10.00 33.56
N PHE A 35 -31.37 11.30 33.37
CA PHE A 35 -30.37 11.80 32.42
C PHE A 35 -28.94 11.68 32.95
N ALA A 36 -28.75 11.61 34.27
CA ALA A 36 -27.43 11.42 34.87
C ALA A 36 -26.94 9.96 34.83
N LEU A 37 -27.86 8.99 34.65
CA LEU A 37 -27.46 7.55 34.54
C LEU A 37 -27.13 7.10 33.11
N ALA A 38 -27.49 7.87 32.09
CA ALA A 38 -27.21 7.55 30.70
C ALA A 38 -25.80 7.98 30.23
N PHE A 39 -25.05 8.73 31.05
CA PHE A 39 -23.69 9.18 30.75
C PHE A 39 -22.60 8.32 31.39
N ALA A 40 -22.97 7.20 32.03
CA ALA A 40 -22.03 6.28 32.61
C ALA A 40 -21.74 5.13 31.67
N CYS A 41 -20.49 5.14 31.18
CA CYS A 41 -19.82 3.96 30.64
C CYS A 41 -19.89 3.73 29.13
N GLU A 42 -19.44 4.68 28.35
CA GLU A 42 -18.63 4.29 27.20
C GLU A 42 -17.23 3.92 27.69
N CYS A 43 -17.10 2.81 28.43
CA CYS A 43 -15.87 2.06 28.51
C CYS A 43 -15.59 1.53 27.11
N SER A 44 -14.95 2.33 26.25
CA SER A 44 -14.24 1.83 25.09
C SER A 44 -13.25 0.82 25.63
N ALA A 45 -13.63 -0.47 25.56
CA ALA A 45 -12.71 -1.55 25.83
C ALA A 45 -11.57 -1.37 24.83
N ALA A 46 -10.45 -0.83 25.32
CA ALA A 46 -9.23 -0.70 24.52
C ALA A 46 -8.90 -2.12 24.06
N SER A 47 -9.11 -2.39 22.77
CA SER A 47 -8.80 -3.69 22.20
C SER A 47 -7.32 -3.93 22.42
N LYS A 48 -6.99 -5.06 23.06
CA LYS A 48 -5.59 -5.45 23.22
C LYS A 48 -4.93 -5.47 21.84
N PRO A 49 -3.75 -4.89 21.70
CA PRO A 49 -3.03 -4.97 20.43
C PRO A 49 -2.75 -6.43 20.08
N HIS A 50 -2.87 -6.76 18.81
CA HIS A 50 -2.58 -8.09 18.32
C HIS A 50 -1.09 -8.38 18.37
N VAL A 51 -0.74 -9.64 18.64
CA VAL A 51 0.66 -10.08 18.64
C VAL A 51 1.08 -10.41 17.23
N ILE A 52 1.93 -9.55 16.64
CA ILE A 52 2.52 -9.77 15.32
C ILE A 52 3.91 -10.37 15.51
N ALA A 53 4.15 -11.52 14.90
CA ALA A 53 5.44 -12.21 14.99
C ALA A 53 5.91 -12.72 13.63
N PHE A 54 7.22 -12.70 13.44
CA PHE A 54 7.87 -13.31 12.30
C PHE A 54 8.51 -14.65 12.72
N GLY A 55 8.34 -15.67 11.88
CA GLY A 55 9.00 -16.94 12.08
C GLY A 55 10.47 -16.93 11.59
N LYS A 56 11.06 -18.12 11.60
CA LYS A 56 12.45 -18.31 11.13
C LYS A 56 12.55 -18.11 9.63
N TRP A 57 13.69 -17.61 9.19
CA TRP A 57 14.04 -17.53 7.79
C TRP A 57 14.25 -18.92 7.18
N THR A 58 13.70 -19.12 5.99
CA THR A 58 13.87 -20.32 5.18
C THR A 58 14.40 -19.89 3.81
N ALA A 59 15.44 -20.57 3.34
CA ALA A 59 15.93 -20.39 1.98
C ALA A 59 14.92 -20.98 0.99
N ALA A 60 14.68 -20.27 -0.07
CA ALA A 60 13.80 -20.66 -1.16
C ALA A 60 14.43 -20.25 -2.50
N LYS A 61 13.88 -20.76 -3.59
CA LYS A 61 14.23 -20.34 -4.95
C LYS A 61 12.97 -19.80 -5.61
N TRP A 62 13.11 -18.76 -6.43
CA TRP A 62 12.04 -18.22 -7.24
C TRP A 62 12.55 -17.97 -8.66
N PRO A 63 11.73 -18.10 -9.72
CA PRO A 63 12.16 -17.84 -11.07
C PRO A 63 12.34 -16.34 -11.31
N ASN A 64 13.28 -15.97 -12.17
CA ASN A 64 13.36 -14.64 -12.75
C ASN A 64 12.16 -14.34 -13.66
N ALA A 65 12.12 -13.16 -14.28
CA ALA A 65 11.02 -12.74 -15.16
C ALA A 65 10.86 -13.68 -16.38
N THR A 66 11.95 -14.19 -16.94
CA THR A 66 11.93 -15.14 -18.08
C THR A 66 11.61 -16.58 -17.66
N GLY A 67 11.69 -16.90 -16.37
CA GLY A 67 11.49 -18.26 -15.85
C GLY A 67 12.69 -19.20 -16.05
N GLU A 68 13.75 -18.75 -16.70
CA GLU A 68 14.91 -19.57 -17.05
C GLU A 68 15.90 -19.76 -15.89
N LYS A 69 15.99 -18.77 -15.02
CA LYS A 69 16.94 -18.75 -13.91
C LYS A 69 16.25 -18.76 -12.57
N LEU A 70 16.72 -19.59 -11.66
CA LEU A 70 16.25 -19.61 -10.28
C LEU A 70 17.13 -18.72 -9.40
N LEU A 71 16.53 -17.70 -8.84
CA LEU A 71 17.14 -16.72 -7.94
C LEU A 71 16.94 -17.12 -6.47
N ASP A 72 17.87 -16.71 -5.62
CA ASP A 72 17.76 -16.94 -4.18
C ASP A 72 16.71 -16.04 -3.55
N LEU A 73 15.85 -16.63 -2.74
CA LEU A 73 14.83 -15.94 -1.96
C LEU A 73 14.90 -16.40 -0.50
N LYS A 74 14.92 -15.47 0.44
CA LYS A 74 14.74 -15.78 1.85
C LYS A 74 13.31 -15.44 2.25
N VAL A 75 12.57 -16.42 2.74
CA VAL A 75 11.18 -16.25 3.15
C VAL A 75 11.01 -16.56 4.63
N ARG A 76 10.05 -15.92 5.27
CA ARG A 76 9.63 -16.23 6.65
C ARG A 76 8.13 -16.06 6.80
N PRO A 77 7.49 -16.87 7.65
CA PRO A 77 6.08 -16.70 7.96
C PRO A 77 5.82 -15.45 8.79
N LEU A 78 4.69 -14.83 8.56
CA LEU A 78 4.13 -13.73 9.35
C LEU A 78 2.89 -14.25 10.08
N PHE A 79 2.92 -14.17 11.41
CA PHE A 79 1.86 -14.62 12.29
C PHE A 79 1.13 -13.44 12.91
N VAL A 80 -0.18 -13.59 13.07
CA VAL A 80 -1.02 -12.72 13.90
C VAL A 80 -1.70 -13.63 14.93
N ASP A 81 -1.47 -13.37 16.21
CA ASP A 81 -1.99 -14.18 17.33
C ASP A 81 -1.71 -15.67 17.14
N THR A 82 -0.45 -16.01 16.83
CA THR A 82 0.02 -17.38 16.56
C THR A 82 -0.50 -18.02 15.27
N ARG A 83 -1.43 -17.40 14.56
CA ARG A 83 -1.95 -17.92 13.28
C ARG A 83 -1.11 -17.43 12.11
N LEU A 84 -0.66 -18.34 11.28
CA LEU A 84 -0.01 -17.99 10.01
C LEU A 84 -1.00 -17.19 9.12
N LYS A 85 -0.58 -16.02 8.68
CA LYS A 85 -1.35 -15.16 7.78
C LYS A 85 -0.75 -15.07 6.40
N GLU A 86 0.55 -14.79 6.34
CA GLU A 86 1.25 -14.55 5.08
C GLU A 86 2.68 -15.07 5.18
N TYR A 87 3.35 -15.16 4.05
CA TYR A 87 4.80 -15.27 3.97
C TYR A 87 5.39 -13.97 3.48
N THR A 88 6.57 -13.64 3.98
CA THR A 88 7.23 -12.37 3.69
C THR A 88 8.69 -12.57 3.32
N THR A 89 9.24 -11.60 2.61
CA THR A 89 10.66 -11.50 2.29
C THR A 89 11.18 -10.12 2.66
N GLY A 90 12.47 -9.99 2.88
CA GLY A 90 13.09 -8.74 3.30
C GLY A 90 12.72 -8.31 4.73
N ASN A 91 13.25 -7.18 5.15
CA ASN A 91 12.96 -6.60 6.46
C ASN A 91 11.69 -5.74 6.40
N PRO A 92 10.89 -5.69 7.48
CA PRO A 92 9.80 -4.74 7.58
C PRO A 92 10.35 -3.32 7.65
N HIS A 93 9.60 -2.37 7.09
CA HIS A 93 9.85 -0.96 7.23
C HIS A 93 8.74 -0.33 8.07
N GLU A 94 9.13 0.34 9.16
CA GLU A 94 8.22 0.98 10.09
C GLU A 94 7.73 2.31 9.53
N LEU A 95 6.39 2.46 9.41
CA LEU A 95 5.75 3.73 9.04
C LEU A 95 5.43 4.56 10.26
N THR A 96 4.89 3.89 11.28
CA THR A 96 4.56 4.41 12.60
C THR A 96 4.71 3.29 13.64
N ASP A 97 4.60 3.58 14.92
CA ASP A 97 4.60 2.55 15.98
C ASP A 97 3.50 1.49 15.77
N ARG A 98 2.41 1.86 15.08
CA ARG A 98 1.28 1.00 14.77
C ARG A 98 1.40 0.27 13.43
N LEU A 99 1.93 0.92 12.42
CA LEU A 99 1.90 0.47 11.02
C LEU A 99 3.29 0.17 10.50
N PHE A 100 3.44 -0.94 9.81
CA PHE A 100 4.64 -1.22 9.03
C PHE A 100 4.29 -1.85 7.69
N VAL A 101 5.23 -1.81 6.77
CA VAL A 101 5.13 -2.48 5.47
C VAL A 101 6.19 -3.57 5.37
N VAL A 102 5.87 -4.64 4.66
CA VAL A 102 6.80 -5.74 4.39
C VAL A 102 6.49 -6.33 3.03
N ARG A 103 7.50 -6.80 2.32
CA ARG A 103 7.31 -7.42 1.02
C ARG A 103 6.71 -8.82 1.17
N ARG A 104 5.68 -9.12 0.37
CA ARG A 104 5.01 -10.42 0.33
C ARG A 104 5.86 -11.43 -0.42
N ALA A 105 5.83 -12.68 0.03
CA ALA A 105 6.20 -13.86 -0.73
C ALA A 105 5.03 -14.84 -0.71
N PHE A 106 4.82 -15.56 -1.79
CA PHE A 106 3.73 -16.55 -1.88
C PHE A 106 4.12 -17.72 -2.74
N ARG A 107 3.35 -18.81 -2.71
CA ARG A 107 3.57 -19.98 -3.53
C ARG A 107 2.43 -20.14 -4.53
N ILE A 108 2.79 -20.50 -5.75
CA ILE A 108 1.85 -20.92 -6.77
C ILE A 108 2.06 -22.40 -7.07
N ASN A 109 1.00 -23.07 -7.46
CA ASN A 109 1.11 -24.41 -8.02
C ASN A 109 1.32 -24.28 -9.53
N ASP A 110 2.52 -24.64 -9.96
CA ASP A 110 2.95 -24.57 -11.38
C ASP A 110 2.86 -25.95 -12.06
N ALA A 111 2.04 -26.86 -11.52
CA ALA A 111 1.78 -28.15 -12.14
C ALA A 111 0.93 -27.98 -13.40
N LEU A 112 1.29 -28.70 -14.46
CA LEU A 112 0.51 -28.74 -15.68
C LEU A 112 -0.86 -29.43 -15.42
N PRO A 113 -1.92 -29.13 -16.21
CA PRO A 113 -3.25 -29.71 -16.02
C PRO A 113 -3.31 -31.25 -16.00
N ALA A 114 -2.33 -31.91 -16.63
CA ALA A 114 -2.22 -33.36 -16.65
C ALA A 114 -1.38 -33.96 -15.50
N GLU A 115 -0.72 -33.13 -14.71
CA GLU A 115 0.09 -33.56 -13.57
C GLU A 115 -0.78 -33.79 -12.33
N THR A 116 -0.65 -34.94 -11.68
CA THR A 116 -1.37 -35.27 -10.47
C THR A 116 -0.71 -34.75 -9.20
N ALA A 117 0.59 -34.45 -9.25
CA ALA A 117 1.36 -33.92 -8.14
C ALA A 117 1.48 -32.39 -8.23
N ALA A 118 1.22 -31.70 -7.12
CA ALA A 118 1.40 -30.25 -7.06
C ALA A 118 2.88 -29.88 -7.12
N ARG A 119 3.24 -28.95 -7.99
CA ARG A 119 4.58 -28.36 -8.11
C ARG A 119 4.58 -26.95 -7.57
N TRP A 120 4.95 -26.81 -6.29
CA TRP A 120 4.95 -25.51 -5.62
C TRP A 120 6.18 -24.69 -5.93
N GLN A 121 5.96 -23.47 -6.42
CA GLN A 121 7.00 -22.53 -6.76
C GLN A 121 6.80 -21.23 -5.97
N TRP A 122 7.89 -20.71 -5.38
CA TRP A 122 7.85 -19.43 -4.70
C TRP A 122 7.85 -18.28 -5.68
N GLN A 123 7.12 -17.24 -5.30
CA GLN A 123 7.05 -15.99 -6.05
C GLN A 123 7.26 -14.81 -5.10
N ARG A 124 7.93 -13.79 -5.60
CA ARG A 124 8.08 -12.51 -4.94
C ARG A 124 6.86 -11.65 -5.28
N GLY A 125 6.13 -11.18 -4.28
CA GLY A 125 4.94 -10.37 -4.46
C GLY A 125 5.17 -8.87 -4.28
N GLY A 126 4.07 -8.13 -4.23
CA GLY A 126 4.03 -6.72 -3.85
C GLY A 126 4.22 -6.50 -2.35
N TRP A 127 3.73 -5.39 -1.84
CA TRP A 127 3.90 -4.98 -0.45
C TRP A 127 2.62 -5.20 0.36
N LEU A 128 2.80 -5.57 1.62
CA LEU A 128 1.75 -5.70 2.62
C LEU A 128 1.86 -4.54 3.61
N LEU A 129 0.72 -3.96 3.95
CA LEU A 129 0.56 -3.05 5.09
C LEU A 129 -0.02 -3.83 6.26
N VAL A 130 0.65 -3.78 7.40
CA VAL A 130 0.29 -4.50 8.63
C VAL A 130 -0.02 -3.50 9.73
N ASP A 131 -1.19 -3.64 10.34
CA ASP A 131 -1.65 -2.85 11.48
C ASP A 131 -1.54 -3.68 12.76
N ARG A 132 -0.64 -3.28 13.66
CA ARG A 132 -0.40 -3.96 14.93
C ARG A 132 -1.58 -3.91 15.89
N LEU A 133 -2.38 -2.85 15.79
CA LEU A 133 -3.53 -2.68 16.70
C LEU A 133 -4.69 -3.61 16.32
N THR A 134 -5.00 -3.69 15.03
CA THR A 134 -6.14 -4.46 14.54
C THR A 134 -5.76 -5.85 14.04
N GLY A 135 -4.47 -6.18 13.95
CA GLY A 135 -3.99 -7.44 13.36
C GLY A 135 -4.31 -7.57 11.87
N ARG A 136 -4.78 -6.48 11.23
CA ARG A 136 -5.15 -6.48 9.82
C ARG A 136 -3.91 -6.45 8.95
N ILE A 137 -3.90 -7.33 7.95
CA ILE A 137 -2.92 -7.33 6.87
C ILE A 137 -3.68 -7.02 5.59
N SER A 138 -3.22 -6.03 4.84
CA SER A 138 -3.80 -5.64 3.55
C SER A 138 -2.70 -5.47 2.51
N GLN A 139 -3.02 -5.76 1.27
CA GLN A 139 -2.11 -5.49 0.17
C GLN A 139 -2.02 -3.98 -0.04
N LEU A 140 -0.79 -3.48 -0.12
CA LEU A 140 -0.52 -2.10 -0.49
C LEU A 140 -0.37 -2.05 -2.02
N ASN A 141 -1.28 -1.32 -2.65
CA ASN A 141 -1.22 -1.14 -4.09
C ASN A 141 -0.23 -0.01 -4.42
N LEU A 142 0.89 -0.37 -5.04
CA LEU A 142 1.88 0.56 -5.61
C LEU A 142 1.67 0.60 -7.12
N PRO A 143 1.29 1.77 -7.70
CA PRO A 143 1.06 1.87 -9.15
C PRO A 143 2.30 1.47 -9.96
N GLU A 144 2.12 0.77 -11.06
CA GLU A 144 3.20 0.34 -11.98
C GLU A 144 4.33 -0.49 -11.30
N PHE A 145 4.07 -1.06 -10.12
CA PHE A 145 5.07 -1.85 -9.40
C PHE A 145 5.12 -3.26 -9.96
N ASP A 146 6.22 -3.60 -10.61
CA ASP A 146 6.49 -4.95 -11.09
C ASP A 146 7.28 -5.75 -10.05
N PRO A 147 6.77 -6.89 -9.54
CA PRO A 147 7.48 -7.71 -8.57
C PRO A 147 8.82 -8.29 -9.04
N TYR A 148 9.01 -8.45 -10.35
CA TYR A 148 10.24 -8.98 -10.93
C TYR A 148 11.30 -7.90 -11.13
N TYR A 149 10.89 -6.72 -11.57
CA TYR A 149 11.79 -5.64 -11.97
C TYR A 149 11.97 -4.58 -10.87
N SER A 150 10.87 -4.23 -10.16
CA SER A 150 10.87 -3.11 -9.24
C SER A 150 11.50 -3.46 -7.89
N THR A 151 12.50 -2.66 -7.49
CA THR A 151 13.06 -2.67 -6.14
C THR A 151 12.70 -1.37 -5.42
N ALA A 152 11.93 -1.50 -4.34
CA ALA A 152 11.44 -0.34 -3.59
C ALA A 152 12.38 0.02 -2.44
N ASN A 153 12.62 1.31 -2.26
CA ASN A 153 13.28 1.87 -1.08
C ASN A 153 12.33 2.81 -0.34
N TRP A 154 12.28 2.67 0.98
CA TRP A 154 11.34 3.36 1.87
C TRP A 154 12.02 4.47 2.68
N TYR A 155 11.32 5.58 2.80
CA TYR A 155 11.68 6.65 3.72
C TYR A 155 10.43 7.21 4.41
N ARG A 156 10.28 6.99 5.72
CA ARG A 156 9.05 7.29 6.47
C ARG A 156 7.85 6.58 5.80
N ASP A 157 6.83 7.31 5.41
CA ASP A 157 5.63 6.85 4.70
C ASP A 157 5.71 7.00 3.17
N TYR A 158 6.89 7.36 2.66
CA TYR A 158 7.18 7.43 1.23
C TYR A 158 7.90 6.18 0.74
N VAL A 159 7.63 5.83 -0.50
CA VAL A 159 8.34 4.77 -1.20
C VAL A 159 8.76 5.26 -2.58
N ALA A 160 10.00 4.96 -2.93
CA ALA A 160 10.54 5.19 -4.27
C ALA A 160 10.88 3.85 -4.94
N TYR A 161 10.61 3.73 -6.22
CA TYR A 161 10.89 2.55 -7.03
C TYR A 161 10.85 2.90 -8.51
N CYS A 162 11.46 2.06 -9.35
CA CYS A 162 11.22 2.08 -10.78
C CYS A 162 9.92 1.31 -11.06
N GLY A 163 8.96 1.95 -11.68
CA GLY A 163 7.72 1.33 -12.12
C GLY A 163 7.78 0.96 -13.60
N VAL A 164 7.11 -0.11 -13.99
CA VAL A 164 7.01 -0.56 -15.37
C VAL A 164 5.57 -0.42 -15.85
N SER A 165 5.36 0.10 -17.05
CA SER A 165 4.02 0.18 -17.64
C SER A 165 3.42 -1.21 -17.87
N ASP A 166 2.08 -1.32 -17.91
CA ASP A 166 1.37 -2.59 -18.12
C ASP A 166 1.77 -3.29 -19.43
N ASP A 167 2.19 -2.52 -20.44
CA ASP A 167 2.67 -3.06 -21.73
C ASP A 167 4.17 -3.40 -21.75
N GLY A 168 4.87 -3.20 -20.62
CA GLY A 168 6.30 -3.47 -20.47
C GLY A 168 7.24 -2.52 -21.22
N LYS A 169 6.73 -1.44 -21.83
CA LYS A 169 7.53 -0.58 -22.74
C LYS A 169 8.11 0.66 -22.10
N LYS A 170 7.61 1.05 -20.94
CA LYS A 170 8.03 2.29 -20.28
C LYS A 170 8.49 2.05 -18.89
N LEU A 171 9.57 2.73 -18.54
CA LEU A 171 10.11 2.81 -17.20
C LEU A 171 9.78 4.14 -16.57
N TYR A 172 9.30 4.12 -15.34
CA TYR A 172 8.94 5.33 -14.60
C TYR A 172 9.74 5.44 -13.31
N ALA A 173 10.27 6.63 -13.04
CA ALA A 173 10.64 7.00 -11.68
C ALA A 173 9.37 7.28 -10.89
N MET A 174 9.15 6.49 -9.85
CA MET A 174 7.93 6.52 -9.06
C MET A 174 8.21 6.89 -7.62
N VAL A 175 7.43 7.86 -7.09
CA VAL A 175 7.35 8.11 -5.66
C VAL A 175 5.89 8.06 -5.24
N ALA A 176 5.57 7.17 -4.33
CA ALA A 176 4.24 7.04 -3.73
C ALA A 176 4.28 7.32 -2.23
N GLN A 177 3.15 7.65 -1.64
CA GLN A 177 2.96 7.84 -0.21
C GLN A 177 1.86 6.92 0.28
N VAL A 178 2.08 6.23 1.37
CA VAL A 178 1.08 5.32 1.96
C VAL A 178 -0.21 6.10 2.29
N GLY A 179 -1.35 5.50 1.93
CA GLY A 179 -2.67 6.14 2.11
C GLY A 179 -3.09 7.08 0.99
N ARG A 180 -2.25 7.32 -0.03
CA ARG A 180 -2.62 8.10 -1.21
C ARG A 180 -2.91 7.19 -2.41
N ARG A 181 -3.94 7.56 -3.18
CA ARG A 181 -4.32 6.83 -4.41
C ARG A 181 -3.42 7.15 -5.59
N LYS A 182 -2.91 8.40 -5.66
CA LYS A 182 -2.07 8.85 -6.77
C LYS A 182 -0.63 8.97 -6.30
N PRO A 183 0.35 8.56 -7.11
CA PRO A 183 1.75 8.80 -6.82
C PRO A 183 2.04 10.31 -6.74
N ILE A 184 3.06 10.66 -6.00
CA ILE A 184 3.56 12.05 -5.90
C ILE A 184 4.40 12.37 -7.12
N LEU A 185 5.20 11.39 -7.57
CA LEU A 185 5.99 11.44 -8.80
C LEU A 185 5.64 10.22 -9.66
N LYS A 186 5.37 10.47 -10.94
CA LYS A 186 5.40 9.49 -12.03
C LYS A 186 6.05 10.18 -13.22
N LYS A 187 7.31 9.87 -13.48
CA LYS A 187 8.09 10.47 -14.58
C LYS A 187 8.65 9.36 -15.46
N ASP A 188 8.42 9.46 -16.74
CA ASP A 188 9.01 8.57 -17.75
C ASP A 188 10.54 8.79 -17.74
N VAL A 189 11.29 7.70 -17.59
CA VAL A 189 12.77 7.70 -17.54
C VAL A 189 13.39 6.73 -18.55
N GLY A 190 12.59 6.25 -19.51
CA GLY A 190 13.07 5.41 -20.61
C GLY A 190 12.34 4.07 -20.69
N GLU A 191 13.05 3.07 -21.11
CA GLU A 191 12.56 1.69 -21.28
C GLU A 191 13.12 0.77 -20.19
N PRO A 192 12.39 -0.29 -19.76
CA PRO A 192 12.89 -1.25 -18.79
C PRO A 192 13.96 -2.14 -19.43
N GLY A 193 15.10 -2.26 -18.75
CA GLY A 193 16.21 -3.11 -19.16
C GLY A 193 16.83 -2.69 -20.48
N GLY A 194 18.17 -2.69 -20.56
CA GLY A 194 18.83 -2.57 -21.86
C GLY A 194 18.70 -3.91 -22.60
N ASP A 195 18.93 -3.89 -23.92
CA ASP A 195 18.90 -5.06 -24.81
C ASP A 195 19.86 -6.19 -24.35
N ASP A 196 20.81 -5.89 -23.46
CA ASP A 196 21.88 -6.78 -23.03
C ASP A 196 21.56 -7.62 -21.78
N ASP A 197 20.61 -7.22 -20.94
CA ASP A 197 20.22 -8.01 -19.76
C ASP A 197 18.73 -7.78 -19.37
N PRO A 198 17.81 -8.56 -19.94
CA PRO A 198 16.38 -8.48 -19.63
C PRO A 198 16.07 -8.84 -18.16
N ASP A 199 17.03 -9.40 -17.44
CA ASP A 199 16.90 -9.73 -16.00
C ASP A 199 17.42 -8.62 -15.08
N SER A 200 17.91 -7.52 -15.65
CA SER A 200 18.42 -6.36 -14.90
C SER A 200 17.30 -5.72 -14.09
N GLU A 201 17.35 -5.90 -12.78
CA GLU A 201 16.48 -5.16 -11.85
C GLU A 201 16.91 -3.69 -11.83
N CYS A 202 15.95 -2.75 -11.83
CA CYS A 202 16.28 -1.35 -11.55
C CYS A 202 16.90 -1.25 -10.15
N PRO A 203 18.08 -0.64 -10.00
CA PRO A 203 18.67 -0.43 -8.69
C PRO A 203 17.74 0.31 -7.74
N PRO A 204 17.73 -0.03 -6.44
CA PRO A 204 16.87 0.66 -5.48
C PRO A 204 17.19 2.16 -5.43
N PRO A 205 16.19 3.05 -5.59
CA PRO A 205 16.40 4.48 -5.49
C PRO A 205 17.00 4.87 -4.13
N ALA A 206 17.87 5.88 -4.09
CA ALA A 206 18.53 6.34 -2.88
C ALA A 206 17.82 7.57 -2.31
N TRP A 207 17.59 7.59 -0.99
CA TRP A 207 17.02 8.72 -0.26
C TRP A 207 18.06 9.56 0.43
N GLU A 208 17.98 10.88 0.25
CA GLU A 208 18.66 11.88 1.07
C GLU A 208 17.64 12.55 2.00
N ARG A 209 18.06 12.87 3.23
CA ARG A 209 17.14 13.29 4.30
C ARG A 209 17.00 14.80 4.42
N SER A 210 18.05 15.53 4.10
CA SER A 210 18.10 16.97 4.32
C SER A 210 19.01 17.64 3.27
N PRO A 211 18.42 18.26 2.25
CA PRO A 211 17.00 18.30 1.92
C PRO A 211 16.44 16.93 1.51
N MET A 212 15.14 16.75 1.58
CA MET A 212 14.53 15.48 1.15
C MET A 212 14.63 15.34 -0.36
N ARG A 213 15.48 14.44 -0.81
CA ARG A 213 15.72 14.13 -2.22
C ARG A 213 15.63 12.63 -2.45
N VAL A 214 15.34 12.24 -3.68
CA VAL A 214 15.41 10.86 -4.13
C VAL A 214 16.16 10.78 -5.45
N THR A 215 17.12 9.87 -5.50
CA THR A 215 17.95 9.61 -6.68
C THR A 215 17.53 8.31 -7.32
N PHE A 216 17.28 8.33 -8.61
CA PHE A 216 17.06 7.16 -9.45
C PHE A 216 18.26 6.99 -10.39
N VAL A 217 18.62 5.74 -10.62
CA VAL A 217 19.64 5.34 -11.58
C VAL A 217 19.00 4.27 -12.48
N PRO A 218 18.12 4.66 -13.41
CA PRO A 218 17.41 3.71 -14.26
C PRO A 218 18.35 2.98 -15.23
N ASP A 219 19.47 3.60 -15.58
CA ASP A 219 20.53 3.05 -16.39
C ASP A 219 21.90 3.51 -15.85
N VAL A 220 22.98 2.84 -16.26
CA VAL A 220 24.36 3.06 -15.77
C VAL A 220 24.79 4.53 -15.96
N ASP A 221 24.38 5.16 -17.06
CA ASP A 221 24.77 6.53 -17.42
C ASP A 221 23.68 7.57 -17.10
N GLN A 222 22.55 7.13 -16.53
CA GLN A 222 21.41 8.02 -16.28
C GLN A 222 21.12 8.14 -14.79
N LYS A 223 21.54 9.26 -14.20
CA LYS A 223 21.19 9.63 -12.83
C LYS A 223 20.17 10.76 -12.85
N VAL A 224 19.03 10.59 -12.17
CA VAL A 224 18.01 11.63 -12.06
C VAL A 224 17.67 11.85 -10.58
N VAL A 225 17.71 13.11 -10.15
CA VAL A 225 17.47 13.51 -8.76
C VAL A 225 16.22 14.37 -8.69
N TYR A 226 15.35 14.06 -7.75
CA TYR A 226 14.13 14.82 -7.47
C TYR A 226 14.11 15.33 -6.03
N SER A 227 13.88 16.63 -5.85
CA SER A 227 13.63 17.25 -4.56
C SER A 227 12.14 17.15 -4.22
N ILE A 228 11.82 16.75 -3.01
CA ILE A 228 10.44 16.62 -2.54
C ILE A 228 10.19 17.63 -1.43
N ARG A 229 9.38 18.68 -1.72
CA ARG A 229 9.01 19.72 -0.76
C ARG A 229 7.48 19.78 -0.63
N ASN A 230 6.95 19.51 0.56
CA ASN A 230 5.51 19.66 0.83
C ASN A 230 4.59 19.08 -0.26
N ARG A 231 4.93 17.90 -0.82
CA ARG A 231 4.19 17.21 -1.89
C ARG A 231 4.39 17.79 -3.32
N VAL A 232 5.27 18.74 -3.48
CA VAL A 232 5.76 19.20 -4.78
C VAL A 232 7.08 18.48 -5.07
N VAL A 233 7.24 18.04 -6.29
CA VAL A 233 8.44 17.36 -6.76
C VAL A 233 9.06 18.17 -7.86
N ASP A 234 10.28 18.60 -7.64
CA ASP A 234 11.07 19.36 -8.60
C ASP A 234 12.29 18.53 -9.03
N VAL A 235 12.66 18.61 -10.31
CA VAL A 235 13.91 18.02 -10.81
C VAL A 235 15.07 18.87 -10.29
N VAL A 236 16.07 18.23 -9.70
CA VAL A 236 17.31 18.89 -9.31
C VAL A 236 18.26 18.81 -10.50
N ASN A 237 18.55 19.95 -11.12
CA ASN A 237 19.56 20.06 -12.16
C ASN A 237 20.90 20.35 -11.47
N ASP A 238 21.95 19.60 -11.80
CA ASP A 238 23.29 19.74 -11.20
C ASP A 238 23.91 21.14 -11.42
N ALA A 239 23.30 21.97 -12.28
CA ALA A 239 23.74 23.35 -12.53
C ALA A 239 23.44 24.34 -11.36
N GLU A 240 22.51 24.00 -10.46
CA GLU A 240 22.14 24.89 -9.34
C GLU A 240 23.03 24.70 -8.09
N GLU A 241 23.80 23.61 -8.02
CA GLU A 241 24.67 23.35 -6.85
C GLU A 241 26.03 24.06 -6.92
N ALA A 242 26.35 24.75 -8.03
CA ALA A 242 27.63 25.46 -8.21
C ALA A 242 27.58 26.93 -7.75
N GLU A 243 26.44 27.46 -7.30
CA GLU A 243 26.25 28.85 -6.91
C GLU A 243 25.95 29.10 -5.42
N GLU A 244 26.02 28.08 -4.56
CA GLU A 244 26.01 28.21 -3.08
C GLU A 244 27.44 27.90 -2.51
#